data_bf7bcea920ea272caa7575453f0bee44
#
_entry.id   bf7bcea920ea272caa7575453f0bee44
#
_cell.length_a   1.000
_cell.length_b   1.000
_cell.length_c   1.000
_cell.angle_alpha   90.00
_cell.angle_beta   90.00
_cell.angle_gamma   90.00
#
_symmetry.space_group_name_H-M   'P 1'
#
loop_
_entity.id
_entity.type
_entity.pdbx_description
1 polymer ?
#
loop_
_entity_poly.entity_id
_entity_poly.type
_entity_poly.pdbx_seq_one_letter_code
_entity_poly.pdbx_strand_id
1 'polypeptide(L)'
;MKRLPISAATVAIVAIAMLAGCAKRPNSIAPAAIPMEAYTQMECNVLEGQLAAERANLAALSSAQNDAATGDAFMVFMVGLPLVSAAGGDKEGLVAVSKGKVQAMESAKLRNGC
;
A
#
# COMPACT_ATOMS: atom_id res chain seq x y z
N MET A 1 30.11 -35.78 -9.31
CA MET A 1 29.36 -34.62 -8.81
C MET A 1 28.32 -35.10 -7.81
N LYS A 2 28.49 -34.81 -6.52
CA LYS A 2 27.47 -35.12 -5.50
C LYS A 2 26.29 -34.15 -5.66
N ARG A 3 25.13 -34.65 -6.08
CA ARG A 3 23.89 -33.88 -6.02
C ARG A 3 23.48 -33.77 -4.55
N LEU A 4 23.57 -32.57 -3.95
CA LEU A 4 23.02 -32.34 -2.62
C LEU A 4 21.48 -32.50 -2.73
N PRO A 5 20.86 -33.28 -1.84
CA PRO A 5 19.41 -33.35 -1.80
C PRO A 5 18.88 -32.01 -1.34
N ILE A 6 18.14 -31.34 -2.19
CA ILE A 6 17.38 -30.14 -1.80
C ILE A 6 16.31 -30.62 -0.81
N SER A 7 16.46 -30.29 0.46
CA SER A 7 15.50 -30.72 1.48
C SER A 7 14.15 -30.02 1.26
N ALA A 8 13.06 -30.72 1.58
CA ALA A 8 11.71 -30.16 1.50
C ALA A 8 11.59 -28.83 2.30
N ALA A 9 12.37 -28.68 3.35
CA ALA A 9 12.45 -27.45 4.15
C ALA A 9 13.01 -26.27 3.33
N THR A 10 14.01 -26.49 2.48
CA THR A 10 14.60 -25.42 1.64
C THR A 10 13.59 -24.96 0.58
N VAL A 11 12.82 -25.87 0.00
CA VAL A 11 11.77 -25.55 -0.97
C VAL A 11 10.64 -24.76 -0.29
N ALA A 12 10.24 -25.14 0.92
CA ALA A 12 9.20 -24.43 1.68
C ALA A 12 9.61 -22.99 2.04
N ILE A 13 10.86 -22.77 2.43
CA ILE A 13 11.37 -21.41 2.78
C ILE A 13 11.39 -20.52 1.54
N VAL A 14 11.79 -21.03 0.39
CA VAL A 14 11.79 -20.28 -0.88
C VAL A 14 10.36 -19.95 -1.31
N ALA A 15 9.41 -20.86 -1.16
CA ALA A 15 8.00 -20.61 -1.49
C ALA A 15 7.38 -19.53 -0.61
N ILE A 16 7.71 -19.50 0.70
CA ILE A 16 7.23 -18.46 1.63
C ILE A 16 7.84 -17.08 1.29
N ALA A 17 9.10 -17.03 0.91
CA ALA A 17 9.77 -15.78 0.50
C ALA A 17 9.18 -15.22 -0.80
N MET A 18 8.68 -16.06 -1.71
CA MET A 18 8.01 -15.64 -2.95
C MET A 18 6.65 -14.98 -2.70
N LEU A 19 5.91 -15.39 -1.66
CA LEU A 19 4.63 -14.78 -1.29
C LEU A 19 4.80 -13.36 -0.69
N ALA A 20 5.94 -13.07 -0.10
CA ALA A 20 6.23 -11.75 0.48
C ALA A 20 6.54 -10.66 -0.57
N GLY A 21 6.80 -11.05 -1.82
CA GLY A 21 7.15 -10.14 -2.91
C GLY A 21 5.97 -9.61 -3.74
N CYS A 22 4.75 -10.11 -3.53
CA CYS A 22 3.56 -9.64 -4.25
C CYS A 22 3.03 -8.33 -3.66
N ALA A 23 2.59 -7.40 -4.52
CA ALA A 23 1.95 -6.17 -4.10
C ALA A 23 0.66 -6.47 -3.31
N LYS A 24 0.49 -5.83 -2.16
CA LYS A 24 -0.72 -5.95 -1.35
C LYS A 24 -1.87 -5.19 -1.98
N ARG A 25 -3.07 -5.71 -1.82
CA ARG A 25 -4.28 -4.97 -2.18
C ARG A 25 -4.46 -3.74 -1.28
N PRO A 26 -4.99 -2.60 -1.80
CA PRO A 26 -5.14 -1.38 -1.01
C PRO A 26 -5.92 -1.56 0.31
N ASN A 27 -6.96 -2.40 0.32
CA ASN A 27 -7.74 -2.69 1.52
C ASN A 27 -6.96 -3.42 2.63
N SER A 28 -5.88 -4.11 2.27
CA SER A 28 -4.99 -4.81 3.21
C SER A 28 -3.81 -3.94 3.69
N ILE A 29 -3.67 -2.72 3.16
CA ILE A 29 -2.61 -1.79 3.54
C ILE A 29 -3.10 -0.96 4.73
N ALA A 30 -2.41 -1.07 5.87
CA ALA A 30 -2.69 -0.26 7.04
C ALA A 30 -2.31 1.22 6.80
N PRO A 31 -3.08 2.19 7.33
CA PRO A 31 -2.70 3.59 7.30
C PRO A 31 -1.39 3.84 8.05
N ALA A 32 -0.55 4.73 7.53
CA ALA A 32 0.58 5.25 8.29
C ALA A 32 0.08 6.13 9.45
N ALA A 33 0.80 6.14 10.57
CA ALA A 33 0.49 7.00 11.70
C ALA A 33 0.86 8.46 11.34
N ILE A 34 -0.14 9.27 11.01
CA ILE A 34 0.01 10.71 10.75
C ILE A 34 -0.66 11.47 11.89
N PRO A 35 0.05 12.36 12.61
CA PRO A 35 -0.52 13.14 13.68
C PRO A 35 -1.60 14.11 13.16
N MET A 36 -2.78 14.13 13.76
CA MET A 36 -3.83 15.10 13.39
C MET A 36 -3.44 16.55 13.69
N GLU A 37 -2.51 16.74 14.61
CA GLU A 37 -1.99 18.05 15.02
C GLU A 37 -1.40 18.84 13.84
N ALA A 38 -0.93 18.16 12.81
CA ALA A 38 -0.47 18.78 11.56
C ALA A 38 -1.59 19.56 10.85
N TYR A 39 -2.85 19.26 11.14
CA TYR A 39 -4.03 19.82 10.46
C TYR A 39 -4.95 20.63 11.37
N THR A 40 -4.75 20.62 12.70
CA THR A 40 -5.65 21.27 13.66
C THR A 40 -5.63 22.79 13.61
N GLN A 41 -4.60 23.40 13.00
CA GLN A 41 -4.50 24.86 12.82
C GLN A 41 -5.13 25.34 11.51
N MET A 42 -5.65 24.43 10.69
CA MET A 42 -6.26 24.79 9.42
C MET A 42 -7.72 25.21 9.59
N GLU A 43 -8.13 26.22 8.81
CA GLU A 43 -9.54 26.59 8.71
C GLU A 43 -10.37 25.46 8.08
N CYS A 44 -11.64 25.36 8.45
CA CYS A 44 -12.53 24.29 7.99
C CYS A 44 -12.61 24.18 6.47
N ASN A 45 -12.73 25.30 5.76
CA ASN A 45 -12.80 25.32 4.30
C ASN A 45 -11.51 24.82 3.64
N VAL A 46 -10.36 25.20 4.19
CA VAL A 46 -9.03 24.74 3.70
C VAL A 46 -8.87 23.24 3.97
N LEU A 47 -9.21 22.82 5.18
CA LEU A 47 -9.12 21.40 5.58
C LEU A 47 -10.04 20.51 4.73
N GLU A 48 -11.25 20.96 4.43
CA GLU A 48 -12.17 20.24 3.54
C GLU A 48 -11.64 20.12 2.11
N GLY A 49 -11.06 21.19 1.57
CA GLY A 49 -10.44 21.16 0.25
C GLY A 49 -9.25 20.22 0.18
N GLN A 50 -8.39 20.22 1.19
CA GLN A 50 -7.25 19.31 1.26
C GLN A 50 -7.69 17.87 1.44
N LEU A 51 -8.70 17.61 2.25
CA LEU A 51 -9.25 16.28 2.45
C LEU A 51 -9.84 15.71 1.14
N ALA A 52 -10.58 16.53 0.40
CA ALA A 52 -11.13 16.13 -0.90
C ALA A 52 -10.01 15.78 -1.90
N ALA A 53 -8.96 16.61 -1.96
CA ALA A 53 -7.80 16.37 -2.82
C ALA A 53 -7.05 15.08 -2.42
N GLU A 54 -6.85 14.85 -1.11
CA GLU A 54 -6.14 13.64 -0.65
C GLU A 54 -6.97 12.37 -0.86
N ARG A 55 -8.30 12.44 -0.74
CA ARG A 55 -9.18 11.32 -1.09
C ARG A 55 -9.10 10.96 -2.58
N ALA A 56 -9.02 11.95 -3.46
CA ALA A 56 -8.82 11.73 -4.88
C ALA A 56 -7.45 11.11 -5.16
N ASN A 57 -6.40 11.59 -4.49
CA ASN A 57 -5.06 11.03 -4.56
C ASN A 57 -5.04 9.57 -4.07
N LEU A 58 -5.69 9.28 -2.94
CA LEU A 58 -5.81 7.91 -2.41
C LEU A 58 -6.53 6.98 -3.40
N ALA A 59 -7.57 7.45 -4.06
CA ALA A 59 -8.28 6.68 -5.06
C ALA A 59 -7.37 6.33 -6.25
N ALA A 60 -6.59 7.29 -6.75
CA ALA A 60 -5.64 7.07 -7.84
C ALA A 60 -4.52 6.10 -7.44
N LEU A 61 -3.93 6.27 -6.25
CA LEU A 61 -2.91 5.37 -5.72
C LEU A 61 -3.45 3.95 -5.48
N SER A 62 -4.68 3.84 -4.99
CA SER A 62 -5.35 2.55 -4.76
C SER A 62 -5.63 1.82 -6.07
N SER A 63 -6.02 2.54 -7.13
CA SER A 63 -6.17 1.96 -8.47
C SER A 63 -4.84 1.43 -8.98
N ALA A 64 -3.78 2.23 -8.94
CA ALA A 64 -2.45 1.81 -9.36
C ALA A 64 -1.93 0.61 -8.54
N GLN A 65 -2.20 0.58 -7.23
CA GLN A 65 -1.84 -0.53 -6.36
C GLN A 65 -2.63 -1.81 -6.69
N ASN A 66 -3.91 -1.70 -7.02
CA ASN A 66 -4.71 -2.83 -7.48
C ASN A 66 -4.18 -3.40 -8.80
N ASP A 67 -3.79 -2.54 -9.71
CA ASP A 67 -3.21 -2.94 -10.99
C ASP A 67 -1.89 -3.67 -10.79
N ALA A 68 -1.02 -3.17 -9.91
CA ALA A 68 0.23 -3.83 -9.53
C ALA A 68 -0.02 -5.19 -8.89
N ALA A 69 -0.96 -5.29 -7.94
CA ALA A 69 -1.30 -6.55 -7.29
C ALA A 69 -1.88 -7.60 -8.28
N THR A 70 -2.69 -7.15 -9.23
CA THR A 70 -3.26 -8.01 -10.28
C THR A 70 -2.18 -8.43 -11.27
N GLY A 71 -1.31 -7.52 -11.69
CA GLY A 71 -0.19 -7.79 -12.58
C GLY A 71 0.81 -8.78 -11.95
N ASP A 72 1.15 -8.60 -10.68
CA ASP A 72 2.03 -9.52 -9.95
C ASP A 72 1.43 -10.93 -9.83
N ALA A 73 0.13 -11.03 -9.51
CA ALA A 73 -0.55 -12.32 -9.43
C ALA A 73 -0.52 -13.05 -10.78
N PHE A 74 -0.75 -12.35 -11.88
CA PHE A 74 -0.67 -12.90 -13.22
C PHE A 74 0.76 -13.34 -13.56
N MET A 75 1.77 -12.51 -13.29
CA MET A 75 3.17 -12.81 -13.60
C MET A 75 3.72 -13.94 -12.74
N VAL A 76 3.34 -14.04 -11.47
CA VAL A 76 3.70 -15.18 -10.61
C VAL A 76 3.10 -16.47 -11.16
N PHE A 77 1.85 -16.43 -11.65
CA PHE A 77 1.21 -17.58 -12.28
C PHE A 77 1.93 -18.01 -13.57
N MET A 78 2.36 -17.05 -14.41
CA MET A 78 2.98 -17.33 -15.72
C MET A 78 4.47 -17.67 -15.62
N VAL A 79 5.25 -16.97 -14.80
CA VAL A 79 6.71 -17.05 -14.76
C VAL A 79 7.30 -17.28 -13.35
N GLY A 80 6.45 -17.29 -12.31
CA GLY A 80 6.87 -17.49 -10.93
C GLY A 80 7.49 -16.27 -10.24
N LEU A 81 7.42 -15.06 -10.82
CA LEU A 81 8.05 -13.83 -10.30
C LEU A 81 7.06 -12.65 -10.30
N PRO A 82 7.06 -11.80 -9.22
CA PRO A 82 6.25 -10.59 -9.14
C PRO A 82 6.91 -9.43 -9.92
N LEU A 83 6.89 -9.48 -11.25
CA LEU A 83 7.65 -8.57 -12.11
C LEU A 83 7.14 -7.12 -12.06
N VAL A 84 5.84 -6.90 -11.82
CA VAL A 84 5.26 -5.55 -11.75
C VAL A 84 5.78 -4.82 -10.51
N SER A 85 5.82 -5.45 -9.35
CA SER A 85 6.42 -4.89 -8.13
C SER A 85 7.92 -4.70 -8.27
N ALA A 86 8.63 -5.66 -8.86
CA ALA A 86 10.07 -5.55 -9.11
C ALA A 86 10.42 -4.38 -10.04
N ALA A 87 9.51 -4.00 -10.95
CA ALA A 87 9.63 -2.82 -11.82
C ALA A 87 9.18 -1.49 -11.17
N GLY A 88 8.85 -1.47 -9.87
CA GLY A 88 8.44 -0.27 -9.14
C GLY A 88 6.93 0.03 -9.21
N GLY A 89 6.09 -0.92 -9.62
CA GLY A 89 4.63 -0.78 -9.66
C GLY A 89 3.97 -0.76 -8.29
N ASP A 90 4.63 -1.27 -7.25
CA ASP A 90 4.12 -1.31 -5.89
C ASP A 90 4.10 0.08 -5.24
N LYS A 91 2.91 0.54 -4.85
CA LYS A 91 2.65 1.83 -4.21
C LYS A 91 2.23 1.71 -2.74
N GLU A 92 2.52 0.58 -2.09
CA GLU A 92 2.09 0.29 -0.71
C GLU A 92 2.39 1.44 0.25
N GLY A 93 3.61 1.96 0.25
CA GLY A 93 4.02 3.06 1.13
C GLY A 93 3.22 4.35 0.86
N LEU A 94 2.97 4.67 -0.39
CA LEU A 94 2.19 5.86 -0.77
C LEU A 94 0.71 5.72 -0.38
N VAL A 95 0.14 4.53 -0.56
CA VAL A 95 -1.24 4.23 -0.11
C VAL A 95 -1.34 4.33 1.41
N ALA A 96 -0.38 3.78 2.15
CA ALA A 96 -0.34 3.86 3.61
C ALA A 96 -0.31 5.31 4.11
N VAL A 97 0.57 6.14 3.53
CA VAL A 97 0.69 7.57 3.88
C VAL A 97 -0.58 8.34 3.53
N SER A 98 -1.13 8.14 2.35
CA SER A 98 -2.37 8.82 1.93
C SER A 98 -3.56 8.45 2.81
N LYS A 99 -3.71 7.17 3.17
CA LYS A 99 -4.72 6.74 4.16
C LYS A 99 -4.53 7.42 5.51
N GLY A 100 -3.29 7.49 5.99
CA GLY A 100 -2.94 8.15 7.26
C GLY A 100 -3.30 9.63 7.25
N LYS A 101 -3.01 10.34 6.15
CA LYS A 101 -3.37 11.76 5.98
C LYS A 101 -4.90 11.95 5.99
N VAL A 102 -5.64 11.12 5.26
CA VAL A 102 -7.11 11.18 5.26
C VAL A 102 -7.65 11.02 6.67
N GLN A 103 -7.19 10.02 7.42
CA GLN A 103 -7.63 9.81 8.81
C GLN A 103 -7.26 10.98 9.73
N ALA A 104 -6.05 11.52 9.61
CA ALA A 104 -5.60 12.67 10.40
C ALA A 104 -6.44 13.92 10.12
N MET A 105 -6.75 14.21 8.85
CA MET A 105 -7.61 15.33 8.47
C MET A 105 -9.05 15.15 8.94
N GLU A 106 -9.61 13.94 8.84
CA GLU A 106 -10.95 13.63 9.37
C GLU A 106 -11.01 13.83 10.88
N SER A 107 -10.00 13.39 11.61
CA SER A 107 -9.89 13.61 13.06
C SER A 107 -9.75 15.09 13.41
N ALA A 108 -8.95 15.84 12.64
CA ALA A 108 -8.80 17.29 12.81
C ALA A 108 -10.12 18.03 12.54
N LYS A 109 -10.89 17.61 11.54
CA LYS A 109 -12.25 18.17 11.29
C LYS A 109 -13.15 18.00 12.49
N LEU A 110 -13.20 16.82 13.06
CA LEU A 110 -14.00 16.53 14.27
C LEU A 110 -13.56 17.43 15.44
N ARG A 111 -12.24 17.55 15.65
CA ARG A 111 -11.70 18.39 16.72
C ARG A 111 -12.00 19.87 16.52
N ASN A 112 -11.94 20.35 15.30
CA ASN A 112 -12.19 21.76 14.95
C ASN A 112 -13.69 22.12 14.89
N GLY A 113 -14.57 21.15 15.00
CA GLY A 113 -16.02 21.38 14.89
C GLY A 113 -16.48 21.66 13.45
N CYS A 114 -15.69 21.23 12.48
CA CYS A 114 -16.10 21.33 11.09
C CYS A 114 -17.26 20.33 10.79
#